data_ac52345ab5c7f08c37c31f043a8eaa76
#
_entry.id   ac52345ab5c7f08c37c31f043a8eaa76
#
_cell.length_a   1.000
_cell.length_b   1.000
_cell.length_c   1.000
_cell.angle_alpha   90.00
_cell.angle_beta   90.00
_cell.angle_gamma   90.00
#
_symmetry.space_group_name_H-M   'P 1'
#
loop_
_entity.id
_entity.type
_entity.pdbx_description
1 polymer ?
#
loop_
_entity_poly.entity_id
_entity_poly.type
_entity_poly.pdbx_seq_one_letter_code
_entity_poly.pdbx_strand_id
1 'polypeptide(L)'
;MHRYEIERYLNVRSAGGADFGPDGRLSFLLNTTGTGQVWSLREPQGWPEQHTFYEESVSFVDSSPERAEAVFGMDEGGNERAQLYRLNYESGAITELTAMPDAKHRWGGWDGEGDRFAFASNRRDEAVFDVYVQGRDETGDDAELAYEGDGWLSVAGWSPSDDRLIVHEAQSSFDHDVYTLDLASGELAHHTPHEGDVRYGSPEWGPDGESIYLVTDRDSDTLRLERLDLATGQFSVVASGEGKPDEDTPEKPGGDDGWNVDGVAIHEASRRLVYSRNVDGYTELTVGELVEPDRIDPLPEPDLPDGVAGGVSFGPDGDRFAVTATGSTHNANVYVVDATTGETERWTNASTAGIPPETFVEPELVHYPTFDGRQIPAFFSVPETETPDGGYPVVVDIHGGPESQRRPSFASVKQYLLNNGYAVFEPNVRGSSGYGKAYSGLDDVENRMDSVNDIRSGVEWLHDHPEVDPDRVVAMGGSYGGFMVLAALTEFPELWAAGVDIVGIANFVTFLENTGD
;
A
#
# COMPACT_ATOMS: atom_id res chain seq x y z
N MET A 1 13.80 -23.10 -21.55
CA MET A 1 13.57 -22.82 -20.12
C MET A 1 12.81 -24.00 -19.49
N HIS A 2 13.10 -24.36 -18.22
CA HIS A 2 12.32 -25.38 -17.52
C HIS A 2 10.94 -24.81 -17.16
N ARG A 3 9.86 -25.54 -17.46
CA ARG A 3 8.50 -25.14 -17.05
C ARG A 3 8.18 -25.71 -15.68
N TYR A 4 7.68 -24.86 -14.81
CA TYR A 4 7.23 -25.25 -13.46
C TYR A 4 5.71 -25.27 -13.40
N GLU A 5 5.16 -26.19 -12.61
CA GLU A 5 3.71 -26.27 -12.36
C GLU A 5 3.24 -25.06 -11.56
N ILE A 6 1.98 -24.65 -11.75
CA ILE A 6 1.41 -23.46 -11.11
C ILE A 6 1.49 -23.51 -9.58
N GLU A 7 1.38 -24.70 -8.99
CA GLU A 7 1.47 -24.90 -7.55
C GLU A 7 2.80 -24.41 -6.98
N ARG A 8 3.90 -24.45 -7.75
CA ARG A 8 5.17 -23.89 -7.29
C ARG A 8 5.11 -22.38 -7.21
N TYR A 9 4.54 -21.72 -8.22
CA TYR A 9 4.37 -20.25 -8.20
C TYR A 9 3.46 -19.80 -7.08
N LEU A 10 2.35 -20.51 -6.82
CA LEU A 10 1.44 -20.23 -5.71
C LEU A 10 2.07 -20.51 -4.33
N ASN A 11 3.21 -21.22 -4.29
CA ASN A 11 4.00 -21.45 -3.08
C ASN A 11 5.23 -20.52 -2.96
N VAL A 12 5.41 -19.54 -3.84
CA VAL A 12 6.35 -18.44 -3.60
C VAL A 12 5.86 -17.66 -2.39
N ARG A 13 6.75 -17.46 -1.42
CA ARG A 13 6.41 -16.87 -0.12
C ARG A 13 6.75 -15.39 -0.09
N SER A 14 6.17 -14.69 0.88
CA SER A 14 6.41 -13.27 1.14
C SER A 14 6.67 -13.03 2.62
N ALA A 15 7.58 -12.12 2.91
CA ALA A 15 7.81 -11.55 4.23
C ALA A 15 7.64 -10.04 4.15
N GLY A 16 6.94 -9.43 5.12
CA GLY A 16 6.69 -7.99 5.11
C GLY A 16 5.97 -7.51 6.37
N GLY A 17 5.59 -6.24 6.41
CA GLY A 17 4.92 -5.63 7.56
C GLY A 17 5.81 -5.73 8.81
N ALA A 18 7.07 -5.37 8.68
CA ALA A 18 8.05 -5.50 9.74
C ALA A 18 8.00 -4.32 10.70
N ASP A 19 8.20 -4.62 11.98
CA ASP A 19 8.24 -3.63 13.04
C ASP A 19 9.30 -3.96 14.09
N PHE A 20 9.99 -2.92 14.60
CA PHE A 20 11.03 -3.06 15.60
C PHE A 20 10.48 -2.97 17.02
N GLY A 21 10.81 -3.96 17.83
CA GLY A 21 10.61 -3.88 19.28
C GLY A 21 11.77 -3.17 20.01
N PRO A 22 11.57 -2.80 21.30
CA PRO A 22 12.54 -2.03 22.09
C PRO A 22 13.84 -2.80 22.36
N ASP A 23 13.82 -4.12 22.27
CA ASP A 23 15.01 -4.99 22.42
C ASP A 23 15.75 -5.24 21.10
N GLY A 24 15.40 -4.52 20.03
CA GLY A 24 15.96 -4.66 18.69
C GLY A 24 15.49 -5.90 17.94
N ARG A 25 14.46 -6.59 18.44
CA ARG A 25 13.75 -7.66 17.72
C ARG A 25 13.01 -7.05 16.54
N LEU A 26 13.12 -7.69 15.39
CA LEU A 26 12.31 -7.38 14.23
C LEU A 26 11.17 -8.39 14.14
N SER A 27 9.95 -7.95 14.34
CA SER A 27 8.72 -8.70 14.15
C SER A 27 8.22 -8.48 12.73
N PHE A 28 7.66 -9.49 12.07
CA PHE A 28 7.16 -9.38 10.69
C PHE A 28 6.16 -10.48 10.39
N LEU A 29 5.44 -10.33 9.29
CA LEU A 29 4.55 -11.34 8.76
C LEU A 29 5.30 -12.20 7.73
N LEU A 30 5.16 -13.52 7.84
CA LEU A 30 5.68 -14.48 6.87
C LEU A 30 4.62 -15.55 6.60
N ASN A 31 4.35 -15.83 5.32
CA ASN A 31 3.31 -16.77 4.89
C ASN A 31 3.84 -18.18 4.57
N THR A 32 4.93 -18.60 5.18
CA THR A 32 5.57 -19.90 4.91
C THR A 32 4.65 -21.10 5.21
N THR A 33 3.68 -20.95 6.11
CA THR A 33 2.71 -21.97 6.49
C THR A 33 1.44 -21.97 5.63
N GLY A 34 1.34 -21.07 4.66
CA GLY A 34 0.20 -20.90 3.76
C GLY A 34 -0.56 -19.59 4.00
N THR A 35 -0.62 -19.13 5.23
CA THR A 35 -1.21 -17.87 5.68
C THR A 35 -0.17 -17.00 6.37
N GLY A 36 -0.37 -15.67 6.39
CA GLY A 36 0.47 -14.73 7.13
C GLY A 36 0.43 -15.00 8.63
N GLN A 37 1.58 -15.22 9.24
CA GLN A 37 1.72 -15.41 10.68
C GLN A 37 2.79 -14.47 11.22
N VAL A 38 2.79 -14.20 12.54
CA VAL A 38 3.82 -13.40 13.19
C VAL A 38 5.08 -14.24 13.39
N TRP A 39 6.17 -13.71 12.89
CA TRP A 39 7.52 -14.25 13.05
C TRP A 39 8.46 -13.16 13.57
N SER A 40 9.60 -13.53 14.09
CA SER A 40 10.63 -12.55 14.47
C SER A 40 12.04 -12.99 14.15
N LEU A 41 12.93 -11.99 14.02
CA LEU A 41 14.38 -12.13 13.87
C LEU A 41 15.10 -11.19 14.85
N ARG A 42 16.33 -11.56 15.22
CA ARG A 42 17.24 -10.70 16.01
C ARG A 42 18.52 -10.32 15.25
N GLU A 43 18.75 -10.97 14.13
CA GLU A 43 19.92 -10.75 13.28
C GLU A 43 19.57 -11.01 11.81
N PRO A 44 20.28 -10.38 10.87
CA PRO A 44 20.05 -10.56 9.45
C PRO A 44 20.15 -12.03 9.03
N GLN A 45 19.18 -12.49 8.24
CA GLN A 45 19.12 -13.86 7.71
C GLN A 45 19.28 -14.98 8.77
N GLY A 46 19.02 -14.65 10.05
CA GLY A 46 18.95 -15.62 11.13
C GLY A 46 17.80 -16.62 10.90
N TRP A 47 17.72 -17.62 11.76
CA TRP A 47 16.57 -18.54 11.71
C TRP A 47 15.36 -17.86 12.35
N PRO A 48 14.26 -17.60 11.60
CA PRO A 48 13.12 -16.90 12.14
C PRO A 48 12.35 -17.76 13.13
N GLU A 49 11.86 -17.15 14.20
CA GLU A 49 11.02 -17.75 15.22
C GLU A 49 9.55 -17.45 14.94
N GLN A 50 8.69 -18.49 14.85
CA GLN A 50 7.25 -18.36 14.64
C GLN A 50 6.55 -18.20 15.98
N HIS A 51 5.63 -17.22 16.08
CA HIS A 51 4.91 -16.89 17.31
C HIS A 51 3.41 -17.15 17.24
N THR A 52 2.80 -17.16 16.04
CA THR A 52 1.38 -17.45 15.85
C THR A 52 1.20 -18.66 14.92
N PHE A 53 0.14 -19.44 15.14
CA PHE A 53 -0.09 -20.72 14.46
C PHE A 53 -1.55 -20.91 14.06
N TYR A 54 -2.19 -19.83 13.56
CA TYR A 54 -3.60 -19.83 13.17
C TYR A 54 -3.76 -20.36 11.73
N GLU A 55 -4.94 -20.84 11.42
CA GLU A 55 -5.36 -21.14 10.04
C GLU A 55 -5.70 -19.84 9.31
N GLU A 56 -6.13 -18.82 10.04
CA GLU A 56 -6.42 -17.48 9.56
C GLU A 56 -5.15 -16.66 9.37
N SER A 57 -5.24 -15.65 8.50
CA SER A 57 -4.10 -14.76 8.23
C SER A 57 -4.05 -13.63 9.25
N VAL A 58 -2.88 -13.42 9.84
CA VAL A 58 -2.59 -12.19 10.58
C VAL A 58 -2.39 -11.05 9.57
N SER A 59 -3.02 -9.90 9.82
CA SER A 59 -3.03 -8.75 8.90
C SER A 59 -1.91 -7.73 9.17
N PHE A 60 -1.50 -7.55 10.42
CA PHE A 60 -0.40 -6.67 10.83
C PHE A 60 0.22 -7.15 12.13
N VAL A 61 1.40 -6.64 12.45
CA VAL A 61 2.06 -6.73 13.75
C VAL A 61 2.68 -5.38 14.10
N ASP A 62 2.48 -4.93 15.35
CA ASP A 62 2.96 -3.66 15.88
C ASP A 62 3.53 -3.88 17.28
N SER A 63 4.81 -3.62 17.44
CA SER A 63 5.57 -3.91 18.66
C SER A 63 5.31 -2.85 19.74
N SER A 64 5.23 -3.26 20.99
CA SER A 64 5.20 -2.32 22.12
C SER A 64 6.50 -1.51 22.15
N PRO A 65 6.44 -0.18 22.39
CA PRO A 65 7.64 0.66 22.44
C PRO A 65 8.57 0.32 23.60
N GLU A 66 8.05 -0.24 24.70
CA GLU A 66 8.80 -0.44 25.94
C GLU A 66 8.94 -1.91 26.37
N ARG A 67 8.15 -2.84 25.78
CA ARG A 67 8.09 -4.23 26.24
C ARG A 67 8.33 -5.24 25.13
N ALA A 68 8.81 -6.43 25.47
CA ALA A 68 8.92 -7.57 24.56
C ALA A 68 7.52 -8.14 24.23
N GLU A 69 6.66 -7.32 23.66
CA GLU A 69 5.27 -7.62 23.29
C GLU A 69 4.92 -6.99 21.94
N ALA A 70 3.87 -7.48 21.32
CA ALA A 70 3.29 -6.86 20.12
C ALA A 70 1.77 -7.02 20.12
N VAL A 71 1.07 -6.13 19.43
CA VAL A 71 -0.31 -6.31 19.00
C VAL A 71 -0.34 -6.80 17.57
N PHE A 72 -1.26 -7.67 17.26
CA PHE A 72 -1.55 -8.10 15.90
C PHE A 72 -3.06 -8.16 15.65
N GLY A 73 -3.46 -8.02 14.40
CA GLY A 73 -4.85 -8.11 13.96
C GLY A 73 -5.12 -9.38 13.17
N MET A 74 -6.31 -9.96 13.37
CA MET A 74 -6.76 -11.13 12.64
C MET A 74 -8.30 -11.16 12.59
N ASP A 75 -8.88 -11.56 11.47
CA ASP A 75 -10.31 -11.83 11.35
C ASP A 75 -10.57 -13.33 11.24
N GLU A 76 -11.82 -13.75 11.33
CA GLU A 76 -12.24 -15.15 11.23
C GLU A 76 -12.91 -15.40 9.88
N GLY A 77 -12.36 -16.34 9.10
CA GLY A 77 -12.94 -16.77 7.82
C GLY A 77 -13.03 -15.69 6.75
N GLY A 78 -12.26 -14.60 6.84
CA GLY A 78 -12.32 -13.49 5.91
C GLY A 78 -13.59 -12.63 6.07
N ASN A 79 -14.15 -12.55 7.28
CA ASN A 79 -15.36 -11.77 7.58
C ASN A 79 -15.11 -10.27 7.71
N GLU A 80 -13.84 -9.82 7.58
CA GLU A 80 -13.41 -8.43 7.70
C GLU A 80 -13.67 -7.79 9.08
N ARG A 81 -13.98 -8.60 10.11
CA ARG A 81 -14.21 -8.14 11.50
C ARG A 81 -12.99 -8.42 12.35
N ALA A 82 -11.89 -7.74 12.00
CA ALA A 82 -10.61 -7.92 12.68
C ALA A 82 -10.73 -7.69 14.20
N GLN A 83 -10.15 -8.63 14.95
CA GLN A 83 -9.94 -8.52 16.39
C GLN A 83 -8.47 -8.25 16.67
N LEU A 84 -8.19 -7.58 17.78
CA LEU A 84 -6.83 -7.25 18.23
C LEU A 84 -6.39 -8.25 19.29
N TYR A 85 -5.15 -8.70 19.17
CA TYR A 85 -4.51 -9.67 20.06
C TYR A 85 -3.17 -9.15 20.52
N ARG A 86 -2.82 -9.36 21.78
CA ARG A 86 -1.48 -9.08 22.32
C ARG A 86 -0.68 -10.38 22.43
N LEU A 87 0.50 -10.40 21.84
CA LEU A 87 1.50 -11.44 21.94
C LEU A 87 2.59 -11.01 22.93
N ASN A 88 2.86 -11.83 23.94
CA ASN A 88 4.03 -11.66 24.81
C ASN A 88 5.16 -12.60 24.35
N TYR A 89 6.28 -12.05 23.91
CA TYR A 89 7.39 -12.81 23.33
C TYR A 89 8.17 -13.67 24.35
N GLU A 90 8.15 -13.31 25.63
CA GLU A 90 8.86 -14.05 26.68
C GLU A 90 8.12 -15.34 27.07
N SER A 91 6.80 -15.25 27.19
CA SER A 91 5.97 -16.39 27.62
C SER A 91 5.31 -17.14 26.46
N GLY A 92 5.23 -16.53 25.27
CA GLY A 92 4.44 -17.01 24.14
C GLY A 92 2.91 -16.90 24.39
N ALA A 93 2.47 -16.19 25.43
CA ALA A 93 1.06 -16.00 25.73
C ALA A 93 0.42 -15.03 24.73
N ILE A 94 -0.79 -15.38 24.25
CA ILE A 94 -1.62 -14.52 23.42
C ILE A 94 -2.87 -14.17 24.20
N THR A 95 -3.21 -12.89 24.25
CA THR A 95 -4.42 -12.35 24.89
C THR A 95 -5.28 -11.67 23.83
N GLU A 96 -6.54 -12.06 23.71
CA GLU A 96 -7.51 -11.36 22.90
C GLU A 96 -7.92 -10.06 23.60
N LEU A 97 -7.67 -8.92 22.97
CA LEU A 97 -7.86 -7.60 23.56
C LEU A 97 -9.28 -7.07 23.34
N THR A 98 -9.84 -7.23 22.16
CA THR A 98 -11.14 -6.64 21.82
C THR A 98 -12.32 -7.56 22.06
N ALA A 99 -12.18 -8.86 21.83
CA ALA A 99 -13.18 -9.90 22.18
C ALA A 99 -14.65 -9.57 21.76
N MET A 100 -14.83 -8.90 20.61
CA MET A 100 -16.12 -8.49 20.06
C MET A 100 -16.27 -8.93 18.60
N PRO A 101 -16.57 -10.20 18.34
CA PRO A 101 -16.51 -10.81 17.00
C PRO A 101 -17.47 -10.21 15.98
N ASP A 102 -18.50 -9.47 16.44
CA ASP A 102 -19.47 -8.81 15.56
C ASP A 102 -19.04 -7.41 15.13
N ALA A 103 -17.94 -6.87 15.68
CA ALA A 103 -17.43 -5.54 15.39
C ALA A 103 -16.09 -5.58 14.64
N LYS A 104 -15.84 -4.54 13.85
CA LYS A 104 -14.55 -4.26 13.21
C LYS A 104 -13.68 -3.43 14.15
N HIS A 105 -12.38 -3.71 14.18
CA HIS A 105 -11.40 -2.94 14.95
C HIS A 105 -10.25 -2.53 14.05
N ARG A 106 -9.89 -1.25 14.08
CA ARG A 106 -8.79 -0.65 13.35
C ARG A 106 -7.74 -0.17 14.34
N TRP A 107 -6.57 -0.74 14.28
CA TRP A 107 -5.45 -0.39 15.15
C TRP A 107 -5.05 1.08 14.98
N GLY A 108 -4.76 1.77 16.08
CA GLY A 108 -4.38 3.18 16.13
C GLY A 108 -3.09 3.45 16.90
N GLY A 109 -2.37 2.39 17.32
CA GLY A 109 -1.06 2.50 17.95
C GLY A 109 -1.04 2.49 19.46
N TRP A 110 0.14 2.23 20.00
CA TRP A 110 0.47 2.34 21.42
C TRP A 110 0.72 3.80 21.82
N ASP A 111 0.47 4.12 23.12
CA ASP A 111 1.08 5.30 23.72
C ASP A 111 2.59 5.09 23.93
N GLY A 112 3.35 6.17 24.17
CA GLY A 112 4.81 6.14 24.25
C GLY A 112 5.37 5.21 25.33
N GLU A 113 4.60 4.94 26.41
CA GLU A 113 4.99 4.04 27.50
C GLU A 113 4.50 2.58 27.27
N GLY A 114 3.68 2.33 26.25
CA GLY A 114 3.09 1.03 25.95
C GLY A 114 2.16 0.52 27.04
N ASP A 115 1.54 1.42 27.78
CA ASP A 115 0.57 1.12 28.84
C ASP A 115 -0.87 1.17 28.35
N ARG A 116 -1.13 1.91 27.28
CA ARG A 116 -2.42 2.05 26.61
C ARG A 116 -2.24 1.96 25.10
N PHE A 117 -3.33 1.68 24.43
CA PHE A 117 -3.42 1.74 22.98
C PHE A 117 -4.75 2.35 22.55
N ALA A 118 -4.77 2.90 21.36
CA ALA A 118 -5.99 3.44 20.76
C ALA A 118 -6.41 2.59 19.54
N PHE A 119 -7.70 2.59 19.26
CA PHE A 119 -8.25 1.96 18.06
C PHE A 119 -9.59 2.58 17.68
N ALA A 120 -9.98 2.44 16.43
CA ALA A 120 -11.33 2.77 15.99
C ALA A 120 -12.17 1.50 15.86
N SER A 121 -13.45 1.56 16.24
CA SER A 121 -14.35 0.40 16.16
C SER A 121 -15.80 0.79 15.93
N ASN A 122 -16.50 -0.03 15.15
CA ASN A 122 -17.93 0.12 14.89
C ASN A 122 -18.82 -0.68 15.86
N ARG A 123 -18.34 -0.96 17.08
CA ARG A 123 -19.04 -1.78 18.07
C ARG A 123 -20.36 -1.17 18.56
N ARG A 124 -20.56 0.13 18.44
CA ARG A 124 -21.79 0.84 18.80
C ARG A 124 -22.83 0.82 17.67
N ASP A 125 -22.38 1.05 16.44
CA ASP A 125 -23.21 1.12 15.23
C ASP A 125 -22.37 0.62 14.05
N GLU A 126 -22.91 -0.32 13.26
CA GLU A 126 -22.19 -0.96 12.14
C GLU A 126 -21.75 0.05 11.06
N ALA A 127 -22.45 1.18 10.92
CA ALA A 127 -22.20 2.20 9.90
C ALA A 127 -21.16 3.25 10.31
N VAL A 128 -20.76 3.35 11.59
CA VAL A 128 -19.88 4.41 12.09
C VAL A 128 -18.74 3.84 12.92
N PHE A 129 -17.60 4.52 12.92
CA PHE A 129 -16.47 4.15 13.76
C PHE A 129 -16.27 5.19 14.86
N ASP A 130 -16.22 4.71 16.09
CA ASP A 130 -15.88 5.49 17.29
C ASP A 130 -14.41 5.28 17.65
N VAL A 131 -13.84 6.23 18.39
CA VAL A 131 -12.46 6.13 18.91
C VAL A 131 -12.48 5.61 20.33
N TYR A 132 -11.69 4.59 20.59
CA TYR A 132 -11.52 3.95 21.89
C TYR A 132 -10.07 4.02 22.35
N VAL A 133 -9.88 4.14 23.67
CA VAL A 133 -8.59 3.96 24.34
C VAL A 133 -8.75 2.81 25.35
N GLN A 134 -7.78 1.93 25.40
CA GLN A 134 -7.82 0.74 26.24
C GLN A 134 -6.48 0.55 26.93
N GLY A 135 -6.53 0.19 28.23
CA GLY A 135 -5.35 -0.20 28.97
C GLY A 135 -4.78 -1.53 28.45
N ARG A 136 -3.47 -1.65 28.45
CA ARG A 136 -2.73 -2.82 27.95
C ARG A 136 -3.22 -4.16 28.53
N ASP A 137 -3.62 -4.20 29.79
CA ASP A 137 -4.08 -5.42 30.48
C ASP A 137 -5.61 -5.56 30.52
N GLU A 138 -6.34 -4.62 29.93
CA GLU A 138 -7.79 -4.62 29.82
C GLU A 138 -8.25 -5.42 28.60
N THR A 139 -9.51 -5.83 28.59
CA THR A 139 -10.09 -6.62 27.47
C THR A 139 -11.57 -6.30 27.25
N GLY A 140 -12.01 -6.42 25.98
CA GLY A 140 -13.43 -6.35 25.62
C GLY A 140 -14.10 -5.03 25.99
N ASP A 141 -15.06 -5.10 26.93
CA ASP A 141 -15.87 -3.96 27.36
C ASP A 141 -15.13 -2.96 28.28
N ASP A 142 -13.91 -3.28 28.71
CA ASP A 142 -13.11 -2.37 29.56
C ASP A 142 -12.55 -1.17 28.77
N ALA A 143 -12.59 -1.22 27.42
CA ALA A 143 -12.16 -0.10 26.58
C ALA A 143 -13.01 1.15 26.82
N GLU A 144 -12.36 2.29 27.03
CA GLU A 144 -13.00 3.60 27.22
C GLU A 144 -13.35 4.21 25.85
N LEU A 145 -14.61 4.64 25.70
CA LEU A 145 -15.04 5.44 24.55
C LEU A 145 -14.47 6.86 24.69
N ALA A 146 -13.43 7.16 23.91
CA ALA A 146 -12.77 8.45 23.89
C ALA A 146 -13.52 9.48 23.05
N TYR A 147 -14.13 9.04 21.92
CA TYR A 147 -14.94 9.90 21.06
C TYR A 147 -16.03 9.10 20.34
N GLU A 148 -17.27 9.61 20.36
CA GLU A 148 -18.41 9.07 19.62
C GLU A 148 -18.44 9.70 18.22
N GLY A 149 -18.15 8.89 17.20
CA GLY A 149 -18.11 9.32 15.80
C GLY A 149 -19.48 9.32 15.12
N ASP A 150 -19.55 9.95 13.95
CA ASP A 150 -20.68 9.94 13.03
C ASP A 150 -20.28 9.56 11.60
N GLY A 151 -19.00 9.20 11.38
CA GLY A 151 -18.41 8.81 10.10
C GLY A 151 -17.41 7.65 10.22
N TRP A 152 -16.58 7.53 9.20
CA TRP A 152 -15.56 6.48 9.08
C TRP A 152 -14.22 6.93 9.65
N LEU A 153 -14.15 6.94 10.99
CA LEU A 153 -12.96 7.36 11.70
C LEU A 153 -11.89 6.26 11.77
N SER A 154 -10.64 6.69 11.80
CA SER A 154 -9.47 5.90 12.17
C SER A 154 -8.53 6.73 13.04
N VAL A 155 -7.69 6.04 13.82
CA VAL A 155 -6.65 6.69 14.63
C VAL A 155 -5.33 6.52 13.90
N ALA A 156 -4.58 7.60 13.70
CA ALA A 156 -3.29 7.57 13.00
C ALA A 156 -2.09 7.59 13.95
N GLY A 157 -2.26 7.96 15.21
CA GLY A 157 -1.18 7.91 16.19
C GLY A 157 -1.39 8.80 17.40
N TRP A 158 -0.56 8.58 18.41
CA TRP A 158 -0.50 9.33 19.66
C TRP A 158 0.45 10.52 19.54
N SER A 159 0.11 11.64 20.20
CA SER A 159 1.05 12.76 20.33
C SER A 159 2.28 12.36 21.16
N PRO A 160 3.43 13.04 20.99
CA PRO A 160 4.64 12.79 21.80
C PRO A 160 4.44 12.96 23.32
N SER A 161 3.35 13.57 23.73
CA SER A 161 2.95 13.78 25.14
C SER A 161 1.88 12.81 25.65
N ASP A 162 1.42 11.88 24.81
CA ASP A 162 0.38 10.87 25.12
C ASP A 162 -0.98 11.46 25.59
N ASP A 163 -1.25 12.70 25.24
CA ASP A 163 -2.46 13.43 25.66
C ASP A 163 -3.45 13.68 24.52
N ARG A 164 -3.02 13.51 23.25
CA ARG A 164 -3.83 13.69 22.06
C ARG A 164 -3.65 12.56 21.05
N LEU A 165 -4.67 12.35 20.23
CA LEU A 165 -4.64 11.43 19.10
C LEU A 165 -4.83 12.20 17.80
N ILE A 166 -4.16 11.77 16.71
CA ILE A 166 -4.59 12.13 15.35
C ILE A 166 -5.77 11.22 14.99
N VAL A 167 -6.89 11.83 14.62
CA VAL A 167 -8.05 11.14 14.08
C VAL A 167 -8.20 11.54 12.61
N HIS A 168 -8.31 10.53 11.77
CA HIS A 168 -8.49 10.68 10.34
C HIS A 168 -9.88 10.19 9.96
N GLU A 169 -10.60 10.97 9.16
CA GLU A 169 -11.91 10.62 8.62
C GLU A 169 -11.83 10.52 7.09
N ALA A 170 -12.36 9.45 6.54
CA ALA A 170 -12.50 9.27 5.11
C ALA A 170 -13.96 9.43 4.70
N GLN A 171 -14.27 10.47 3.92
CA GLN A 171 -15.58 10.68 3.30
C GLN A 171 -15.68 9.88 1.99
N SER A 172 -14.57 9.76 1.27
CA SER A 172 -14.40 8.95 0.06
C SER A 172 -12.91 8.60 -0.14
N SER A 173 -12.56 7.91 -1.24
CA SER A 173 -11.16 7.63 -1.61
C SER A 173 -10.33 8.90 -1.89
N PHE A 174 -10.98 10.04 -2.15
CA PHE A 174 -10.33 11.30 -2.50
C PHE A 174 -10.69 12.48 -1.58
N ASP A 175 -11.49 12.23 -0.55
CA ASP A 175 -11.99 13.26 0.36
C ASP A 175 -11.78 12.83 1.80
N HIS A 176 -10.84 13.50 2.49
CA HIS A 176 -10.41 13.14 3.83
C HIS A 176 -10.34 14.36 4.73
N ASP A 177 -10.52 14.15 6.04
CA ASP A 177 -10.33 15.14 7.07
C ASP A 177 -9.37 14.66 8.16
N VAL A 178 -8.61 15.59 8.75
CA VAL A 178 -7.70 15.34 9.87
C VAL A 178 -8.09 16.18 11.08
N TYR A 179 -8.18 15.51 12.20
CA TYR A 179 -8.54 16.07 13.50
C TYR A 179 -7.49 15.74 14.55
N THR A 180 -7.50 16.48 15.66
CA THR A 180 -6.85 16.04 16.89
C THR A 180 -7.89 15.88 18.00
N LEU A 181 -7.85 14.75 18.70
CA LEU A 181 -8.68 14.45 19.86
C LEU A 181 -7.87 14.66 21.15
N ASP A 182 -8.27 15.62 21.98
CA ASP A 182 -7.73 15.80 23.31
C ASP A 182 -8.38 14.80 24.29
N LEU A 183 -7.58 13.91 24.86
CA LEU A 183 -8.08 12.80 25.68
C LEU A 183 -8.60 13.23 27.05
N ALA A 184 -8.18 14.39 27.57
CA ALA A 184 -8.63 14.88 28.86
C ALA A 184 -9.99 15.58 28.79
N SER A 185 -10.25 16.31 27.70
CA SER A 185 -11.50 17.05 27.49
C SER A 185 -12.51 16.31 26.62
N GLY A 186 -12.05 15.38 25.76
CA GLY A 186 -12.85 14.75 24.71
C GLY A 186 -13.14 15.70 23.54
N GLU A 187 -12.44 16.83 23.43
CA GLU A 187 -12.61 17.79 22.33
C GLU A 187 -11.93 17.27 21.05
N LEU A 188 -12.70 17.19 19.97
CA LEU A 188 -12.20 16.88 18.61
C LEU A 188 -12.04 18.19 17.84
N ALA A 189 -10.80 18.59 17.54
CA ALA A 189 -10.49 19.79 16.79
C ALA A 189 -10.24 19.47 15.31
N HIS A 190 -11.01 20.08 14.41
CA HIS A 190 -10.89 19.92 12.96
C HIS A 190 -9.80 20.84 12.39
N HIS A 191 -8.80 20.28 11.70
CA HIS A 191 -7.64 21.02 11.20
C HIS A 191 -7.60 21.21 9.69
N THR A 192 -8.41 20.49 8.92
CA THR A 192 -8.38 20.45 7.46
C THR A 192 -9.69 20.87 6.79
N PRO A 193 -10.39 21.92 7.26
CA PRO A 193 -11.63 22.34 6.60
C PRO A 193 -11.35 22.78 5.16
N HIS A 194 -12.09 22.22 4.19
CA HIS A 194 -11.89 22.48 2.77
C HIS A 194 -13.22 22.42 1.99
N GLU A 195 -13.19 22.82 0.71
CA GLU A 195 -14.29 22.66 -0.23
C GLU A 195 -13.86 21.72 -1.37
N GLY A 196 -14.73 20.79 -1.75
CA GLY A 196 -14.43 19.75 -2.75
C GLY A 196 -13.53 18.66 -2.20
N ASP A 197 -13.14 17.74 -3.04
CA ASP A 197 -12.36 16.55 -2.64
C ASP A 197 -10.89 16.91 -2.45
N VAL A 198 -10.36 16.66 -1.26
CA VAL A 198 -8.93 16.81 -0.92
C VAL A 198 -8.47 15.60 -0.12
N ARG A 199 -7.38 14.99 -0.56
CA ARG A 199 -6.76 13.89 0.18
C ARG A 199 -5.82 14.42 1.25
N TYR A 200 -5.92 13.85 2.45
CA TYR A 200 -4.98 14.01 3.55
C TYR A 200 -4.61 12.63 4.06
N GLY A 201 -3.49 12.08 3.59
CA GLY A 201 -3.05 10.73 3.91
C GLY A 201 -1.80 10.69 4.78
N SER A 202 -1.56 9.53 5.40
CA SER A 202 -0.37 9.25 6.23
C SER A 202 -0.03 10.36 7.22
N PRO A 203 -0.99 10.85 8.04
CA PRO A 203 -0.71 11.90 8.99
C PRO A 203 0.15 11.38 10.16
N GLU A 204 1.27 12.07 10.43
CA GLU A 204 2.25 11.77 11.47
C GLU A 204 2.47 12.97 12.36
N TRP A 205 2.63 12.76 13.65
CA TRP A 205 3.01 13.84 14.57
C TRP A 205 4.38 14.40 14.24
N GLY A 206 4.50 15.71 14.30
CA GLY A 206 5.81 16.35 14.30
C GLY A 206 6.53 16.18 15.62
N PRO A 207 7.89 16.21 15.63
CA PRO A 207 8.70 16.05 16.83
C PRO A 207 8.43 17.06 17.94
N ASP A 208 7.76 18.17 17.60
CA ASP A 208 7.38 19.24 18.54
C ASP A 208 6.01 18.97 19.22
N GLY A 209 5.23 17.99 18.74
CA GLY A 209 3.87 17.73 19.19
C GLY A 209 2.86 18.84 18.87
N GLU A 210 3.27 19.87 18.12
CA GLU A 210 2.46 21.03 17.73
C GLU A 210 2.25 21.14 16.23
N SER A 211 2.63 20.09 15.50
CA SER A 211 2.45 20.00 14.05
C SER A 211 2.13 18.58 13.62
N ILE A 212 1.49 18.46 12.45
CA ILE A 212 1.23 17.19 11.77
C ILE A 212 1.88 17.27 10.38
N TYR A 213 2.62 16.22 10.01
CA TYR A 213 3.12 16.00 8.65
C TYR A 213 2.18 15.03 7.96
N LEU A 214 1.82 15.32 6.71
CA LEU A 214 0.87 14.50 5.96
C LEU A 214 1.10 14.64 4.46
N VAL A 215 0.61 13.70 3.68
CA VAL A 215 0.61 13.80 2.23
C VAL A 215 -0.75 14.32 1.76
N THR A 216 -0.74 15.34 0.88
CA THR A 216 -1.97 15.99 0.41
C THR A 216 -1.86 16.50 -1.01
N ASP A 217 -2.98 16.50 -1.74
CA ASP A 217 -3.17 17.17 -3.02
C ASP A 217 -3.89 18.53 -2.89
N ARG A 218 -3.90 19.11 -1.70
CA ARG A 218 -4.39 20.47 -1.45
C ARG A 218 -3.62 21.47 -2.34
N ASP A 219 -4.36 22.23 -3.15
CA ASP A 219 -3.79 23.20 -4.10
C ASP A 219 -2.78 22.57 -5.11
N SER A 220 -2.87 21.26 -5.40
CA SER A 220 -1.98 20.53 -6.30
C SER A 220 -2.70 19.41 -7.03
N ASP A 221 -2.18 19.01 -8.20
CA ASP A 221 -2.62 17.80 -8.88
C ASP A 221 -2.03 16.54 -8.24
N THR A 222 -0.80 16.63 -7.72
CA THR A 222 -0.09 15.51 -7.08
C THR A 222 -0.04 15.64 -5.57
N LEU A 223 0.03 14.50 -4.90
CA LEU A 223 0.27 14.45 -3.45
C LEU A 223 1.66 14.99 -3.12
N ARG A 224 1.74 15.87 -2.13
CA ARG A 224 2.97 16.46 -1.60
C ARG A 224 3.05 16.21 -0.10
N LEU A 225 4.26 16.11 0.44
CA LEU A 225 4.47 16.14 1.88
C LEU A 225 4.34 17.58 2.38
N GLU A 226 3.37 17.84 3.22
CA GLU A 226 3.13 19.14 3.83
C GLU A 226 3.15 19.03 5.36
N ARG A 227 3.55 20.10 6.02
CA ARG A 227 3.46 20.30 7.47
C ARG A 227 2.28 21.21 7.77
N LEU A 228 1.40 20.77 8.65
CA LEU A 228 0.31 21.54 9.23
C LEU A 228 0.72 22.02 10.63
N ASP A 229 0.74 23.34 10.84
CA ASP A 229 0.94 23.95 12.15
C ASP A 229 -0.39 24.03 12.88
N LEU A 230 -0.55 23.32 14.00
CA LEU A 230 -1.81 23.18 14.69
C LEU A 230 -2.28 24.48 15.38
N ALA A 231 -1.34 25.37 15.75
CA ALA A 231 -1.69 26.62 16.42
C ALA A 231 -2.23 27.67 15.44
N THR A 232 -1.77 27.65 14.20
CA THR A 232 -2.11 28.66 13.18
C THR A 232 -3.02 28.12 12.08
N GLY A 233 -3.10 26.79 11.92
CA GLY A 233 -3.76 26.12 10.79
C GLY A 233 -3.07 26.32 9.44
N GLN A 234 -1.79 26.76 9.45
CA GLN A 234 -1.04 27.00 8.22
C GLN A 234 -0.33 25.74 7.73
N PHE A 235 -0.38 25.55 6.41
CA PHE A 235 0.35 24.51 5.72
C PHE A 235 1.64 25.06 5.10
N SER A 236 2.70 24.27 5.14
CA SER A 236 3.95 24.52 4.42
C SER A 236 4.43 23.26 3.71
N VAL A 237 4.83 23.39 2.45
CA VAL A 237 5.36 22.27 1.66
C VAL A 237 6.74 21.89 2.20
N VAL A 238 6.90 20.61 2.55
CA VAL A 238 8.16 20.03 3.05
C VAL A 238 8.90 19.30 1.92
N ALA A 239 8.15 18.53 1.11
CA ALA A 239 8.67 17.89 -0.09
C ALA A 239 7.56 17.76 -1.14
N SER A 240 7.95 17.93 -2.41
CA SER A 240 7.09 17.71 -3.57
C SER A 240 7.60 16.53 -4.40
N GLY A 241 6.77 16.04 -5.28
CA GLY A 241 7.13 15.00 -6.26
C GLY A 241 8.03 15.52 -7.40
N GLU A 242 8.47 16.78 -7.36
CA GLU A 242 9.40 17.32 -8.34
C GLU A 242 10.73 16.55 -8.30
N GLY A 243 10.92 15.64 -9.25
CA GLY A 243 12.22 15.08 -9.58
C GLY A 243 12.86 15.91 -10.68
N LYS A 244 14.19 15.87 -10.81
CA LYS A 244 14.83 16.34 -12.05
C LYS A 244 14.29 15.44 -13.16
N PRO A 245 13.57 15.97 -14.19
CA PRO A 245 13.29 15.18 -15.35
C PRO A 245 14.64 14.79 -15.97
N ASP A 246 14.92 13.49 -16.06
CA ASP A 246 15.92 13.04 -16.98
C ASP A 246 15.46 13.44 -18.38
N GLU A 247 16.39 13.88 -19.25
CA GLU A 247 16.07 14.33 -20.63
C GLU A 247 15.33 13.27 -21.45
N ASP A 248 15.29 12.02 -20.97
CA ASP A 248 14.65 10.86 -21.59
C ASP A 248 13.34 10.41 -20.90
N THR A 249 12.89 11.07 -19.82
CA THR A 249 11.63 10.73 -19.14
C THR A 249 10.45 11.16 -20.01
N PRO A 250 9.54 10.24 -20.40
CA PRO A 250 8.34 10.60 -21.12
C PRO A 250 7.50 11.61 -20.35
N GLU A 251 6.79 12.46 -21.08
CA GLU A 251 5.85 13.41 -20.48
C GLU A 251 4.82 12.63 -19.65
N LYS A 252 4.71 12.96 -18.35
CA LYS A 252 3.80 12.28 -17.41
C LYS A 252 2.36 12.35 -17.91
N PRO A 253 1.59 11.24 -17.86
CA PRO A 253 0.21 11.21 -18.36
C PRO A 253 -0.75 12.23 -17.73
N GLY A 254 -0.48 12.69 -16.50
CA GLY A 254 -1.30 13.65 -15.75
C GLY A 254 -0.84 15.11 -15.82
N GLY A 255 0.35 15.43 -16.38
CA GLY A 255 0.89 16.81 -16.45
C GLY A 255 2.21 17.01 -15.71
N ASP A 256 2.68 18.25 -15.60
CA ASP A 256 4.05 18.60 -15.20
C ASP A 256 4.29 18.71 -13.67
N ASP A 257 3.30 18.44 -12.81
CA ASP A 257 3.40 18.73 -11.35
C ASP A 257 4.22 17.71 -10.54
N GLY A 258 5.04 16.88 -11.20
CA GLY A 258 5.87 15.88 -10.54
C GLY A 258 5.10 14.58 -10.23
N TRP A 259 5.66 13.73 -9.35
CA TRP A 259 5.09 12.45 -8.93
C TRP A 259 4.45 12.55 -7.55
N ASN A 260 3.52 11.65 -7.22
CA ASN A 260 2.93 11.60 -5.89
C ASN A 260 3.99 11.24 -4.83
N VAL A 261 3.95 11.94 -3.71
CA VAL A 261 4.51 11.46 -2.45
C VAL A 261 3.45 10.55 -1.82
N ASP A 262 3.75 9.25 -1.67
CA ASP A 262 2.76 8.25 -1.24
C ASP A 262 2.63 8.14 0.29
N GLY A 263 3.67 8.48 1.05
CA GLY A 263 3.65 8.40 2.50
C GLY A 263 4.90 8.93 3.17
N VAL A 264 4.83 9.10 4.48
CA VAL A 264 5.91 9.55 5.35
C VAL A 264 5.93 8.71 6.64
N ALA A 265 7.09 8.48 7.19
CA ALA A 265 7.31 7.98 8.54
C ALA A 265 8.33 8.86 9.25
N ILE A 266 8.09 9.21 10.51
CA ILE A 266 8.93 10.12 11.30
C ILE A 266 9.35 9.42 12.59
N HIS A 267 10.63 9.46 12.91
CA HIS A 267 11.15 9.12 14.22
C HIS A 267 11.37 10.40 15.02
N GLU A 268 10.47 10.67 15.95
CA GLU A 268 10.38 11.95 16.67
C GLU A 268 11.66 12.32 17.40
N ALA A 269 12.23 11.40 18.16
CA ALA A 269 13.41 11.67 19.00
C ALA A 269 14.67 12.01 18.19
N SER A 270 14.91 11.36 17.06
CA SER A 270 16.04 11.64 16.18
C SER A 270 15.74 12.70 15.13
N ARG A 271 14.46 13.08 14.93
CA ARG A 271 13.96 13.95 13.87
C ARG A 271 14.25 13.42 12.45
N ARG A 272 14.51 12.13 12.31
CA ARG A 272 14.68 11.48 11.01
C ARG A 272 13.33 11.17 10.42
N LEU A 273 13.27 11.23 9.11
CA LEU A 273 12.09 10.87 8.35
C LEU A 273 12.45 10.08 7.10
N VAL A 274 11.51 9.27 6.66
CA VAL A 274 11.53 8.63 5.35
C VAL A 274 10.23 8.98 4.66
N TYR A 275 10.29 9.47 3.43
CA TYR A 275 9.11 9.59 2.59
C TYR A 275 9.31 8.86 1.27
N SER A 276 8.22 8.39 0.68
CA SER A 276 8.22 7.65 -0.57
C SER A 276 7.59 8.44 -1.70
N ARG A 277 8.16 8.31 -2.91
CA ARG A 277 7.58 8.81 -4.16
C ARG A 277 7.21 7.65 -5.06
N ASN A 278 6.10 7.81 -5.78
CA ASN A 278 5.65 6.86 -6.79
C ASN A 278 6.03 7.38 -8.18
N VAL A 279 7.10 6.86 -8.72
CA VAL A 279 7.65 7.27 -10.04
C VAL A 279 7.33 6.17 -11.06
N ASP A 280 6.33 6.39 -11.90
CA ASP A 280 5.83 5.37 -12.86
C ASP A 280 5.60 3.98 -12.25
N GLY A 281 5.04 3.94 -11.04
CA GLY A 281 4.79 2.70 -10.31
C GLY A 281 5.97 2.19 -9.48
N TYR A 282 7.18 2.67 -9.67
CA TYR A 282 8.33 2.36 -8.80
C TYR A 282 8.32 3.22 -7.55
N THR A 283 8.82 2.68 -6.45
CA THR A 283 8.99 3.45 -5.20
C THR A 283 10.41 3.99 -5.12
N GLU A 284 10.53 5.30 -4.98
CA GLU A 284 11.77 5.95 -4.57
C GLU A 284 11.66 6.42 -3.13
N LEU A 285 12.59 6.02 -2.27
CA LEU A 285 12.65 6.45 -0.87
C LEU A 285 13.65 7.59 -0.71
N THR A 286 13.22 8.63 0.00
CA THR A 286 14.11 9.68 0.46
C THR A 286 14.22 9.63 1.98
N VAL A 287 15.46 9.56 2.47
CA VAL A 287 15.79 9.61 3.90
C VAL A 287 16.33 10.99 4.22
N GLY A 288 15.95 11.57 5.35
CA GLY A 288 16.44 12.88 5.74
C GLY A 288 16.26 13.17 7.23
N GLU A 289 16.76 14.32 7.64
CA GLU A 289 16.64 14.86 8.99
C GLU A 289 15.90 16.21 8.95
N LEU A 290 14.88 16.37 9.79
CA LEU A 290 14.18 17.63 9.98
C LEU A 290 15.05 18.61 10.76
N VAL A 291 15.74 19.50 10.05
CA VAL A 291 16.62 20.53 10.65
C VAL A 291 15.85 21.80 11.02
N GLU A 292 14.77 22.08 10.30
CA GLU A 292 13.74 23.08 10.58
C GLU A 292 12.37 22.43 10.36
N PRO A 293 11.27 23.03 10.83
CA PRO A 293 9.94 22.40 10.73
C PRO A 293 9.51 22.03 9.30
N ASP A 294 9.97 22.76 8.30
CA ASP A 294 9.63 22.57 6.89
C ASP A 294 10.85 22.31 5.99
N ARG A 295 12.01 22.02 6.59
CA ARG A 295 13.26 21.77 5.85
C ARG A 295 13.91 20.45 6.24
N ILE A 296 14.11 19.62 5.25
CA ILE A 296 14.81 18.34 5.34
C ILE A 296 16.24 18.52 4.82
N ASP A 297 17.24 18.11 5.60
CA ASP A 297 18.59 17.87 5.08
C ASP A 297 18.64 16.39 4.64
N PRO A 298 18.88 16.11 3.34
CA PRO A 298 18.86 14.73 2.83
C PRO A 298 20.02 13.91 3.39
N LEU A 299 19.75 12.65 3.69
CA LEU A 299 20.71 11.62 4.03
C LEU A 299 20.95 10.70 2.81
N PRO A 300 21.98 9.82 2.84
CA PRO A 300 22.22 8.90 1.73
C PRO A 300 21.01 8.03 1.41
N GLU A 301 20.71 7.87 0.12
CA GLU A 301 19.62 7.04 -0.36
C GLU A 301 19.90 5.54 -0.07
N PRO A 302 18.88 4.75 0.31
CA PRO A 302 19.03 3.32 0.54
C PRO A 302 19.26 2.57 -0.78
N ASP A 303 20.16 1.60 -0.78
CA ASP A 303 20.41 0.68 -1.90
C ASP A 303 19.40 -0.49 -1.85
N LEU A 304 18.14 -0.21 -2.20
CA LEU A 304 17.08 -1.21 -2.30
C LEU A 304 16.96 -1.76 -3.73
N PRO A 305 16.50 -3.00 -3.89
CA PRO A 305 16.18 -3.50 -5.23
C PRO A 305 15.03 -2.72 -5.86
N ASP A 306 15.09 -2.54 -7.19
CA ASP A 306 14.05 -1.86 -7.96
C ASP A 306 12.68 -2.53 -7.79
N GLY A 307 11.63 -1.72 -7.67
CA GLY A 307 10.27 -2.22 -7.52
C GLY A 307 9.41 -1.36 -6.60
N VAL A 308 8.70 -1.99 -5.69
CA VAL A 308 7.81 -1.35 -4.72
C VAL A 308 8.36 -1.55 -3.32
N ALA A 309 8.50 -0.47 -2.57
CA ALA A 309 8.92 -0.49 -1.17
C ALA A 309 7.92 0.27 -0.29
N GLY A 310 7.75 -0.18 0.96
CA GLY A 310 6.84 0.46 1.92
C GLY A 310 6.82 -0.21 3.28
N GLY A 311 5.99 0.31 4.19
CA GLY A 311 5.92 -0.18 5.56
C GLY A 311 7.21 0.12 6.33
N VAL A 312 7.58 1.41 6.37
CA VAL A 312 8.76 1.87 7.10
C VAL A 312 8.48 1.84 8.61
N SER A 313 9.33 1.17 9.36
CA SER A 313 9.34 1.18 10.83
C SER A 313 10.75 1.49 11.32
N PHE A 314 10.89 2.58 12.09
CA PHE A 314 12.18 2.94 12.68
C PHE A 314 12.53 2.04 13.88
N GLY A 315 13.81 1.74 14.02
CA GLY A 315 14.33 1.16 15.26
C GLY A 315 14.32 2.18 16.41
N PRO A 316 14.43 1.71 17.67
CA PRO A 316 14.26 2.55 18.87
C PRO A 316 15.14 3.81 18.94
N ASP A 317 16.30 3.79 18.31
CA ASP A 317 17.25 4.92 18.29
C ASP A 317 17.09 5.80 17.04
N GLY A 318 16.23 5.40 16.09
CA GLY A 318 16.08 6.05 14.79
C GLY A 318 17.31 5.95 13.87
N ASP A 319 18.34 5.18 14.25
CA ASP A 319 19.56 5.01 13.45
C ASP A 319 19.38 4.04 12.27
N ARG A 320 18.35 3.23 12.32
CA ARG A 320 17.96 2.29 11.26
C ARG A 320 16.45 2.20 11.16
N PHE A 321 15.99 1.72 10.01
CA PHE A 321 14.58 1.41 9.79
C PHE A 321 14.43 0.11 9.00
N ALA A 322 13.33 -0.60 9.24
CA ALA A 322 12.90 -1.72 8.43
C ALA A 322 11.98 -1.24 7.29
N VAL A 323 12.05 -1.91 6.17
CA VAL A 323 11.19 -1.66 5.02
C VAL A 323 10.94 -2.97 4.26
N THR A 324 9.73 -3.16 3.76
CA THR A 324 9.41 -4.28 2.86
C THR A 324 9.66 -3.84 1.42
N ALA A 325 10.44 -4.63 0.68
CA ALA A 325 10.64 -4.40 -0.76
C ALA A 325 10.31 -5.65 -1.58
N THR A 326 9.72 -5.42 -2.75
CA THR A 326 9.35 -6.44 -3.75
C THR A 326 9.51 -5.85 -5.15
N GLY A 327 9.89 -6.67 -6.11
CA GLY A 327 9.95 -6.28 -7.52
C GLY A 327 9.46 -7.40 -8.42
N SER A 328 9.41 -7.16 -9.70
CA SER A 328 8.90 -8.16 -10.66
C SER A 328 9.67 -9.48 -10.61
N THR A 329 10.98 -9.42 -10.34
CA THR A 329 11.89 -10.59 -10.32
C THR A 329 12.27 -11.06 -8.92
N HIS A 330 11.77 -10.42 -7.87
CA HIS A 330 12.04 -10.80 -6.49
C HIS A 330 10.79 -10.65 -5.62
N ASN A 331 10.49 -11.69 -4.85
CA ASN A 331 9.37 -11.72 -3.93
C ASN A 331 9.61 -10.80 -2.72
N ALA A 332 8.52 -10.41 -2.05
CA ALA A 332 8.58 -9.50 -0.91
C ALA A 332 9.46 -10.04 0.22
N ASN A 333 10.38 -9.20 0.67
CA ASN A 333 11.27 -9.44 1.80
C ASN A 333 11.48 -8.16 2.60
N VAL A 334 11.87 -8.32 3.86
CA VAL A 334 12.22 -7.23 4.76
C VAL A 334 13.70 -6.90 4.63
N TYR A 335 13.98 -5.63 4.47
CA TYR A 335 15.30 -5.03 4.48
C TYR A 335 15.42 -4.09 5.66
N VAL A 336 16.62 -3.96 6.21
CA VAL A 336 16.94 -2.97 7.22
C VAL A 336 17.99 -2.04 6.66
N VAL A 337 17.72 -0.75 6.78
CA VAL A 337 18.55 0.35 6.26
C VAL A 337 19.16 1.08 7.43
N ASP A 338 20.47 1.34 7.38
CA ASP A 338 21.12 2.33 8.24
C ASP A 338 20.75 3.73 7.72
N ALA A 339 19.99 4.48 8.50
CA ALA A 339 19.46 5.79 8.09
C ALA A 339 20.54 6.86 7.88
N THR A 340 21.75 6.64 8.39
CA THR A 340 22.87 7.59 8.29
C THR A 340 23.73 7.35 7.05
N THR A 341 23.91 6.07 6.69
CA THR A 341 24.84 5.68 5.62
C THR A 341 24.12 5.23 4.35
N GLY A 342 22.83 4.89 4.42
CA GLY A 342 22.07 4.28 3.33
C GLY A 342 22.41 2.79 3.13
N GLU A 343 23.34 2.22 3.91
CA GLU A 343 23.66 0.79 3.83
C GLU A 343 22.42 -0.05 4.10
N THR A 344 22.13 -0.97 3.18
CA THR A 344 20.91 -1.79 3.20
C THR A 344 21.27 -3.25 3.35
N GLU A 345 20.62 -3.94 4.27
CA GLU A 345 20.81 -5.36 4.52
C GLU A 345 19.48 -6.10 4.45
N ARG A 346 19.40 -7.16 3.64
CA ARG A 346 18.24 -8.04 3.57
C ARG A 346 18.18 -8.93 4.81
N TRP A 347 17.10 -8.81 5.60
CA TRP A 347 16.92 -9.57 6.85
C TRP A 347 16.15 -10.87 6.67
N THR A 348 15.17 -10.91 5.78
CA THR A 348 14.38 -12.12 5.52
C THR A 348 14.76 -12.77 4.19
N ASN A 349 14.47 -14.06 4.06
CA ASN A 349 14.68 -14.81 2.83
C ASN A 349 13.48 -15.71 2.55
N ALA A 350 12.35 -15.07 2.16
CA ALA A 350 11.14 -15.77 1.82
C ALA A 350 11.36 -16.67 0.59
N SER A 351 10.84 -17.90 0.66
CA SER A 351 11.11 -18.94 -0.34
C SER A 351 10.52 -18.60 -1.71
N THR A 352 11.31 -18.82 -2.77
CA THR A 352 10.83 -18.84 -4.17
C THR A 352 10.27 -20.21 -4.59
N ALA A 353 9.94 -21.10 -3.65
CA ALA A 353 9.47 -22.47 -3.89
C ALA A 353 10.45 -23.30 -4.76
N GLY A 354 11.75 -22.98 -4.71
CA GLY A 354 12.79 -23.60 -5.51
C GLY A 354 12.75 -23.25 -7.00
N ILE A 355 12.04 -22.19 -7.37
CA ILE A 355 12.14 -21.56 -8.69
C ILE A 355 13.38 -20.65 -8.66
N PRO A 356 14.35 -20.83 -9.58
CA PRO A 356 15.51 -19.96 -9.64
C PRO A 356 15.10 -18.52 -9.99
N PRO A 357 15.51 -17.50 -9.20
CA PRO A 357 15.11 -16.11 -9.44
C PRO A 357 15.47 -15.57 -10.83
N GLU A 358 16.55 -16.07 -11.41
CA GLU A 358 16.97 -15.73 -12.79
C GLU A 358 16.00 -16.20 -13.88
N THR A 359 14.95 -16.93 -13.54
CA THR A 359 13.87 -17.31 -14.47
C THR A 359 12.67 -16.38 -14.44
N PHE A 360 12.65 -15.45 -13.51
CA PHE A 360 11.62 -14.42 -13.43
C PHE A 360 11.91 -13.29 -14.43
N VAL A 361 10.86 -12.77 -15.02
CA VAL A 361 10.95 -11.79 -16.11
C VAL A 361 10.65 -10.38 -15.58
N GLU A 362 11.51 -9.43 -15.93
CA GLU A 362 11.31 -8.01 -15.68
C GLU A 362 10.43 -7.39 -16.77
N PRO A 363 9.44 -6.55 -16.44
CA PRO A 363 8.66 -5.82 -17.45
C PRO A 363 9.44 -4.64 -18.02
N GLU A 364 9.11 -4.30 -19.26
CA GLU A 364 9.43 -3.00 -19.85
C GLU A 364 8.28 -2.03 -19.56
N LEU A 365 8.60 -0.82 -19.10
CA LEU A 365 7.63 0.27 -19.01
C LEU A 365 7.47 0.86 -20.42
N VAL A 366 6.26 0.78 -20.96
CA VAL A 366 5.93 1.31 -22.29
C VAL A 366 4.83 2.35 -22.20
N HIS A 367 4.77 3.23 -23.20
CA HIS A 367 3.69 4.19 -23.34
C HIS A 367 3.06 4.01 -24.71
N TYR A 368 1.75 3.84 -24.78
CA TYR A 368 1.04 3.69 -26.04
C TYR A 368 0.02 4.82 -26.26
N PRO A 369 -0.14 5.27 -27.52
CA PRO A 369 -1.10 6.32 -27.83
C PRO A 369 -2.54 5.79 -27.75
N THR A 370 -3.44 6.54 -27.11
CA THR A 370 -4.87 6.23 -27.09
C THR A 370 -5.67 7.15 -28.03
N PHE A 371 -6.98 6.92 -28.12
CA PHE A 371 -7.90 7.52 -29.09
C PHE A 371 -7.94 9.07 -29.10
N ASP A 372 -7.61 9.72 -27.98
CA ASP A 372 -7.56 11.19 -27.86
C ASP A 372 -6.13 11.77 -27.90
N GLY A 373 -5.13 10.92 -28.19
CA GLY A 373 -3.72 11.29 -28.33
C GLY A 373 -2.92 11.29 -27.02
N ARG A 374 -3.52 10.90 -25.89
CA ARG A 374 -2.79 10.69 -24.63
C ARG A 374 -1.83 9.51 -24.78
N GLN A 375 -0.78 9.52 -23.99
CA GLN A 375 0.12 8.38 -23.79
C GLN A 375 -0.31 7.64 -22.53
N ILE A 376 -0.67 6.38 -22.65
CA ILE A 376 -1.07 5.53 -21.54
C ILE A 376 0.11 4.67 -21.12
N PRO A 377 0.54 4.71 -19.84
CA PRO A 377 1.63 3.86 -19.36
C PRO A 377 1.15 2.42 -19.19
N ALA A 378 2.03 1.46 -19.48
CA ALA A 378 1.77 0.06 -19.25
C ALA A 378 3.08 -0.68 -18.95
N PHE A 379 3.00 -1.75 -18.17
CA PHE A 379 4.09 -2.71 -18.05
C PHE A 379 3.88 -3.84 -19.06
N PHE A 380 4.90 -4.09 -19.89
CA PHE A 380 4.87 -5.15 -20.88
C PHE A 380 5.98 -6.16 -20.59
N SER A 381 5.61 -7.40 -20.36
CA SER A 381 6.53 -8.51 -20.10
C SER A 381 6.47 -9.53 -21.23
N VAL A 382 7.61 -9.87 -21.78
CA VAL A 382 7.75 -10.88 -22.83
C VAL A 382 8.58 -12.05 -22.31
N PRO A 383 8.19 -13.32 -22.58
CA PRO A 383 8.97 -14.48 -22.14
C PRO A 383 10.42 -14.45 -22.64
N GLU A 384 11.39 -14.77 -21.79
CA GLU A 384 12.81 -14.89 -22.15
C GLU A 384 13.08 -16.21 -22.90
N THR A 385 12.38 -16.44 -24.01
CA THR A 385 12.52 -17.60 -24.87
C THR A 385 12.60 -17.16 -26.32
N GLU A 386 12.91 -18.07 -27.23
CA GLU A 386 12.84 -17.77 -28.68
C GLU A 386 11.38 -17.48 -29.06
N THR A 387 11.14 -16.32 -29.68
CA THR A 387 9.80 -15.91 -30.14
C THR A 387 9.22 -16.94 -31.07
N PRO A 388 8.02 -17.48 -30.81
CA PRO A 388 7.37 -18.46 -31.67
C PRO A 388 7.09 -17.90 -33.07
N ASP A 389 7.00 -18.78 -34.06
CA ASP A 389 6.46 -18.41 -35.36
C ASP A 389 5.03 -17.84 -35.19
N GLY A 390 4.83 -16.55 -35.51
CA GLY A 390 3.57 -15.83 -35.34
C GLY A 390 3.44 -15.02 -34.06
N GLY A 391 4.44 -15.03 -33.16
CA GLY A 391 4.47 -14.24 -31.95
C GLY A 391 3.95 -14.98 -30.70
N TYR A 392 4.03 -14.32 -29.54
CA TYR A 392 3.49 -14.82 -28.27
C TYR A 392 1.99 -14.54 -28.16
N PRO A 393 1.19 -15.45 -27.58
CA PRO A 393 -0.12 -15.08 -27.04
C PRO A 393 0.06 -14.09 -25.90
N VAL A 394 -0.87 -13.14 -25.78
CA VAL A 394 -0.79 -12.07 -24.77
C VAL A 394 -1.98 -12.14 -23.83
N VAL A 395 -1.72 -11.98 -22.53
CA VAL A 395 -2.75 -11.70 -21.51
C VAL A 395 -2.68 -10.22 -21.19
N VAL A 396 -3.76 -9.50 -21.46
CA VAL A 396 -3.98 -8.12 -21.02
C VAL A 396 -4.57 -8.19 -19.60
N ASP A 397 -3.76 -7.89 -18.59
CA ASP A 397 -4.13 -7.99 -17.17
C ASP A 397 -4.55 -6.62 -16.63
N ILE A 398 -5.86 -6.43 -16.50
CA ILE A 398 -6.50 -5.17 -16.16
C ILE A 398 -6.73 -5.11 -14.63
N HIS A 399 -6.19 -4.08 -13.98
CA HIS A 399 -6.34 -3.92 -12.52
C HIS A 399 -7.75 -3.52 -12.09
N GLY A 400 -8.07 -3.75 -10.83
CA GLY A 400 -9.29 -3.28 -10.17
C GLY A 400 -9.17 -1.83 -9.72
N GLY A 401 -10.16 -1.34 -9.03
CA GLY A 401 -10.26 0.03 -8.51
C GLY A 401 -11.52 0.69 -9.03
N PRO A 402 -11.49 1.74 -9.91
CA PRO A 402 -10.40 2.15 -10.80
C PRO A 402 -9.18 2.79 -10.16
N GLU A 403 -9.35 3.43 -8.99
CA GLU A 403 -8.31 4.18 -8.27
C GLU A 403 -7.22 3.24 -7.71
N SER A 404 -6.56 2.52 -8.60
CA SER A 404 -5.45 1.62 -8.34
C SER A 404 -4.39 1.78 -9.44
N GLN A 405 -3.30 1.05 -9.34
CA GLN A 405 -2.19 1.10 -10.30
C GLN A 405 -1.53 -0.27 -10.41
N ARG A 406 -1.17 -0.69 -11.62
CA ARG A 406 -0.18 -1.74 -11.80
C ARG A 406 1.20 -1.17 -11.48
N ARG A 407 1.89 -1.89 -10.62
CA ARG A 407 3.24 -1.53 -10.16
C ARG A 407 4.16 -2.75 -10.33
N PRO A 408 5.49 -2.56 -10.46
CA PRO A 408 6.44 -3.65 -10.67
C PRO A 408 6.70 -4.45 -9.39
N SER A 409 5.65 -5.07 -8.85
CA SER A 409 5.72 -6.00 -7.72
C SER A 409 5.71 -7.46 -8.19
N PHE A 410 6.16 -8.38 -7.32
CA PHE A 410 6.14 -9.80 -7.63
C PHE A 410 4.70 -10.33 -7.74
N ALA A 411 4.39 -10.94 -8.87
CA ALA A 411 3.10 -11.57 -9.13
C ALA A 411 3.29 -13.01 -9.61
N SER A 412 2.92 -13.98 -8.76
CA SER A 412 3.11 -15.42 -9.02
C SER A 412 2.45 -15.89 -10.31
N VAL A 413 1.21 -15.47 -10.57
CA VAL A 413 0.45 -15.86 -11.76
C VAL A 413 1.06 -15.26 -13.01
N LYS A 414 1.50 -13.99 -12.98
CA LYS A 414 2.23 -13.35 -14.07
C LYS A 414 3.49 -14.14 -14.44
N GLN A 415 4.33 -14.45 -13.46
CA GLN A 415 5.55 -15.20 -13.68
C GLN A 415 5.29 -16.64 -14.19
N TYR A 416 4.19 -17.26 -13.75
CA TYR A 416 3.73 -18.54 -14.32
C TYR A 416 3.34 -18.42 -15.79
N LEU A 417 2.57 -17.39 -16.16
CA LEU A 417 2.16 -17.15 -17.55
C LEU A 417 3.40 -16.94 -18.46
N LEU A 418 4.33 -16.09 -18.03
CA LEU A 418 5.58 -15.82 -18.74
C LEU A 418 6.43 -17.09 -18.93
N ASN A 419 6.58 -17.90 -17.87
CA ASN A 419 7.30 -19.18 -17.96
C ASN A 419 6.62 -20.18 -18.91
N ASN A 420 5.32 -20.06 -19.11
CA ASN A 420 4.55 -20.90 -20.03
C ASN A 420 4.42 -20.34 -21.44
N GLY A 421 5.07 -19.22 -21.75
CA GLY A 421 5.17 -18.66 -23.09
C GLY A 421 4.02 -17.72 -23.45
N TYR A 422 3.38 -17.09 -22.47
CA TYR A 422 2.46 -15.97 -22.64
C TYR A 422 3.17 -14.67 -22.31
N ALA A 423 3.06 -13.67 -23.16
CA ALA A 423 3.39 -12.30 -22.78
C ALA A 423 2.27 -11.73 -21.89
N VAL A 424 2.60 -10.74 -21.05
CA VAL A 424 1.63 -10.07 -20.17
C VAL A 424 1.72 -8.57 -20.36
N PHE A 425 0.57 -7.94 -20.57
CA PHE A 425 0.44 -6.50 -20.75
C PHE A 425 -0.46 -5.93 -19.65
N GLU A 426 0.06 -5.01 -18.85
CA GLU A 426 -0.57 -4.47 -17.64
C GLU A 426 -0.74 -2.95 -17.79
N PRO A 427 -1.82 -2.47 -18.44
CA PRO A 427 -2.02 -1.05 -18.66
C PRO A 427 -2.50 -0.32 -17.41
N ASN A 428 -1.98 0.90 -17.18
CA ASN A 428 -2.49 1.87 -16.22
C ASN A 428 -3.38 2.87 -16.99
N VAL A 429 -4.58 2.44 -17.33
CA VAL A 429 -5.54 3.25 -18.07
C VAL A 429 -5.91 4.55 -17.32
N ARG A 430 -6.52 5.52 -18.02
CA ARG A 430 -7.13 6.67 -17.32
C ARG A 430 -8.04 6.21 -16.18
N GLY A 431 -8.09 6.96 -15.07
CA GLY A 431 -8.70 6.52 -13.81
C GLY A 431 -7.70 5.89 -12.83
N SER A 432 -6.53 5.41 -13.31
CA SER A 432 -5.50 4.85 -12.44
C SER A 432 -4.89 5.89 -11.51
N SER A 433 -4.56 5.45 -10.27
CA SER A 433 -3.82 6.26 -9.31
C SER A 433 -2.33 6.37 -9.65
N GLY A 434 -1.59 7.23 -8.94
CA GLY A 434 -0.15 7.40 -9.10
C GLY A 434 0.26 8.49 -10.10
N TYR A 435 -0.65 8.97 -10.92
CA TYR A 435 -0.38 9.94 -12.00
C TYR A 435 -1.02 11.33 -11.76
N GLY A 436 -1.47 11.60 -10.56
CA GLY A 436 -2.13 12.84 -10.15
C GLY A 436 -3.67 12.74 -10.17
N LYS A 437 -4.32 13.71 -9.52
CA LYS A 437 -5.77 13.79 -9.33
C LYS A 437 -6.51 13.93 -10.67
N ALA A 438 -5.95 14.75 -11.58
CA ALA A 438 -6.54 14.95 -12.91
C ALA A 438 -6.58 13.65 -13.73
N TYR A 439 -5.55 12.80 -13.62
CA TYR A 439 -5.52 11.52 -14.33
C TYR A 439 -6.51 10.52 -13.72
N SER A 440 -6.58 10.46 -12.39
CA SER A 440 -7.50 9.57 -11.67
C SER A 440 -8.98 9.90 -11.95
N GLY A 441 -9.32 11.18 -12.14
CA GLY A 441 -10.70 11.61 -12.47
C GLY A 441 -11.10 11.51 -13.94
N LEU A 442 -10.24 11.02 -14.83
CA LEU A 442 -10.52 11.01 -16.28
C LEU A 442 -11.58 10.00 -16.71
N ASP A 443 -11.89 9.00 -15.90
CA ASP A 443 -12.92 7.99 -16.21
C ASP A 443 -14.17 8.11 -15.31
N ASP A 444 -14.31 9.23 -14.60
CA ASP A 444 -15.44 9.44 -13.71
C ASP A 444 -16.77 9.41 -14.45
N VAL A 445 -17.74 8.74 -13.85
CA VAL A 445 -19.18 8.69 -14.18
C VAL A 445 -19.46 8.54 -15.68
N GLU A 446 -19.59 9.64 -16.41
CA GLU A 446 -19.97 9.67 -17.84
C GLU A 446 -18.81 9.23 -18.74
N ASN A 447 -17.57 9.36 -18.27
CA ASN A 447 -16.36 9.05 -19.02
C ASN A 447 -15.85 7.60 -18.79
N ARG A 448 -16.56 6.80 -18.00
CA ARG A 448 -16.14 5.46 -17.63
C ARG A 448 -15.74 4.56 -18.79
N MET A 449 -16.41 4.69 -19.93
CA MET A 449 -16.08 3.92 -21.13
C MET A 449 -14.80 4.40 -21.84
N ASP A 450 -14.24 5.54 -21.47
CA ASP A 450 -12.98 6.00 -22.02
C ASP A 450 -11.80 5.18 -21.54
N SER A 451 -11.85 4.64 -20.30
CA SER A 451 -10.85 3.67 -19.81
C SER A 451 -10.91 2.36 -20.58
N VAL A 452 -12.10 1.92 -21.01
CA VAL A 452 -12.27 0.75 -21.90
C VAL A 452 -11.73 1.02 -23.32
N ASN A 453 -11.86 2.24 -23.82
CA ASN A 453 -11.24 2.67 -25.08
C ASN A 453 -9.71 2.71 -25.00
N ASP A 454 -9.13 3.00 -23.82
CA ASP A 454 -7.68 2.88 -23.61
C ASP A 454 -7.22 1.43 -23.73
N ILE A 455 -7.99 0.46 -23.19
CA ILE A 455 -7.70 -0.97 -23.37
C ILE A 455 -7.73 -1.34 -24.86
N ARG A 456 -8.75 -0.90 -25.62
CA ARG A 456 -8.80 -1.10 -27.06
C ARG A 456 -7.53 -0.59 -27.74
N SER A 457 -7.12 0.65 -27.44
CA SER A 457 -5.92 1.25 -28.04
C SER A 457 -4.65 0.49 -27.67
N GLY A 458 -4.57 -0.04 -26.43
CA GLY A 458 -3.48 -0.91 -26.02
C GLY A 458 -3.42 -2.23 -26.81
N VAL A 459 -4.58 -2.84 -27.11
CA VAL A 459 -4.64 -4.05 -27.95
C VAL A 459 -4.27 -3.73 -29.41
N GLU A 460 -4.70 -2.59 -29.96
CA GLU A 460 -4.29 -2.14 -31.28
C GLU A 460 -2.76 -1.93 -31.35
N TRP A 461 -2.14 -1.37 -30.30
CA TRP A 461 -0.69 -1.25 -30.16
C TRP A 461 0.01 -2.63 -30.12
N LEU A 462 -0.56 -3.59 -29.36
CA LEU A 462 -0.05 -4.98 -29.30
C LEU A 462 -0.11 -5.67 -30.63
N HIS A 463 -1.13 -5.45 -31.48
CA HIS A 463 -1.25 -6.04 -32.82
C HIS A 463 -0.12 -5.59 -33.76
N ASP A 464 0.44 -4.41 -33.57
CA ASP A 464 1.57 -3.89 -34.33
C ASP A 464 2.93 -4.31 -33.74
N HIS A 465 2.95 -4.95 -32.54
CA HIS A 465 4.19 -5.35 -31.88
C HIS A 465 4.77 -6.64 -32.50
N PRO A 466 6.07 -6.68 -32.89
CA PRO A 466 6.65 -7.77 -33.66
C PRO A 466 6.71 -9.12 -32.96
N GLU A 467 6.63 -9.14 -31.62
CA GLU A 467 6.68 -10.35 -30.82
C GLU A 467 5.30 -10.89 -30.40
N VAL A 468 4.21 -10.22 -30.80
CA VAL A 468 2.83 -10.55 -30.41
C VAL A 468 2.09 -11.29 -31.51
N ASP A 469 1.31 -12.30 -31.14
CA ASP A 469 0.34 -12.95 -32.03
C ASP A 469 -1.01 -12.21 -31.90
N PRO A 470 -1.41 -11.42 -32.89
CA PRO A 470 -2.62 -10.60 -32.83
C PRO A 470 -3.92 -11.42 -32.75
N ASP A 471 -3.89 -12.70 -33.16
CA ASP A 471 -5.05 -13.58 -33.10
C ASP A 471 -5.22 -14.26 -31.69
N ARG A 472 -4.27 -14.04 -30.77
CA ARG A 472 -4.24 -14.71 -29.46
C ARG A 472 -4.09 -13.73 -28.31
N VAL A 473 -4.94 -12.70 -28.26
CA VAL A 473 -5.02 -11.74 -27.17
C VAL A 473 -6.17 -12.09 -26.24
N VAL A 474 -5.90 -12.16 -24.92
CA VAL A 474 -6.85 -12.55 -23.88
C VAL A 474 -7.00 -11.41 -22.90
N ALA A 475 -8.23 -10.99 -22.59
CA ALA A 475 -8.51 -10.06 -21.49
C ALA A 475 -8.60 -10.82 -20.17
N MET A 476 -7.98 -10.31 -19.10
CA MET A 476 -8.08 -10.83 -17.74
C MET A 476 -8.21 -9.65 -16.77
N GLY A 477 -9.07 -9.75 -15.75
CA GLY A 477 -9.20 -8.71 -14.74
C GLY A 477 -10.10 -9.12 -13.60
N GLY A 478 -9.90 -8.47 -12.45
CA GLY A 478 -10.67 -8.68 -11.24
C GLY A 478 -11.41 -7.43 -10.77
N SER A 479 -12.56 -7.61 -10.09
CA SER A 479 -13.35 -6.50 -9.55
C SER A 479 -13.72 -5.49 -10.64
N TYR A 480 -13.34 -4.21 -10.53
CA TYR A 480 -13.50 -3.22 -11.60
C TYR A 480 -12.78 -3.64 -12.91
N GLY A 481 -11.59 -4.25 -12.83
CA GLY A 481 -10.92 -4.82 -13.99
C GLY A 481 -11.76 -5.92 -14.67
N GLY A 482 -12.53 -6.69 -13.91
CA GLY A 482 -13.50 -7.66 -14.43
C GLY A 482 -14.65 -6.98 -15.19
N PHE A 483 -15.18 -5.85 -14.67
CA PHE A 483 -16.11 -5.01 -15.44
C PHE A 483 -15.51 -4.59 -16.76
N MET A 484 -14.25 -4.12 -16.77
CA MET A 484 -13.57 -3.69 -18.00
C MET A 484 -13.39 -4.86 -18.98
N VAL A 485 -13.12 -6.07 -18.50
CA VAL A 485 -13.09 -7.30 -19.34
C VAL A 485 -14.46 -7.52 -19.98
N LEU A 486 -15.54 -7.49 -19.21
CA LEU A 486 -16.90 -7.70 -19.75
C LEU A 486 -17.29 -6.60 -20.75
N ALA A 487 -16.97 -5.34 -20.44
CA ALA A 487 -17.22 -4.21 -21.33
C ALA A 487 -16.41 -4.34 -22.64
N ALA A 488 -15.11 -4.63 -22.56
CA ALA A 488 -14.24 -4.78 -23.72
C ALA A 488 -14.66 -5.96 -24.64
N LEU A 489 -15.07 -7.09 -24.06
CA LEU A 489 -15.62 -8.24 -24.81
C LEU A 489 -16.94 -7.91 -25.51
N THR A 490 -17.75 -7.00 -24.94
CA THR A 490 -19.04 -6.63 -25.50
C THR A 490 -18.93 -5.56 -26.58
N GLU A 491 -18.09 -4.55 -26.33
CA GLU A 491 -17.92 -3.42 -27.27
C GLU A 491 -16.98 -3.73 -28.44
N PHE A 492 -15.96 -4.56 -28.21
CA PHE A 492 -14.91 -4.87 -29.19
C PHE A 492 -14.65 -6.38 -29.29
N PRO A 493 -15.68 -7.21 -29.56
CA PRO A 493 -15.54 -8.68 -29.53
C PRO A 493 -14.49 -9.25 -30.49
N GLU A 494 -14.18 -8.51 -31.57
CA GLU A 494 -13.20 -8.92 -32.60
C GLU A 494 -11.74 -8.85 -32.12
N LEU A 495 -11.46 -8.15 -31.03
CA LEU A 495 -10.10 -7.98 -30.53
C LEU A 495 -9.63 -9.15 -29.66
N TRP A 496 -10.56 -10.01 -29.22
CA TRP A 496 -10.28 -10.97 -28.14
C TRP A 496 -10.44 -12.42 -28.59
N ALA A 497 -9.44 -13.23 -28.29
CA ALA A 497 -9.54 -14.68 -28.39
C ALA A 497 -10.33 -15.29 -27.21
N ALA A 498 -10.24 -14.70 -26.03
CA ALA A 498 -10.95 -15.11 -24.81
C ALA A 498 -10.96 -13.98 -23.77
N GLY A 499 -11.77 -14.15 -22.72
CA GLY A 499 -11.78 -13.30 -21.53
C GLY A 499 -11.88 -14.12 -20.26
N VAL A 500 -11.21 -13.63 -19.19
CA VAL A 500 -11.24 -14.19 -17.85
C VAL A 500 -11.69 -13.10 -16.89
N ASP A 501 -12.93 -13.20 -16.45
CA ASP A 501 -13.51 -12.31 -15.45
C ASP A 501 -13.41 -12.95 -14.06
N ILE A 502 -12.82 -12.20 -13.11
CA ILE A 502 -12.65 -12.63 -11.71
C ILE A 502 -13.46 -11.70 -10.82
N VAL A 503 -14.63 -12.15 -10.36
CA VAL A 503 -15.56 -11.40 -9.48
C VAL A 503 -15.87 -9.99 -9.98
N GLY A 504 -16.02 -9.83 -11.31
CA GLY A 504 -16.26 -8.53 -11.94
C GLY A 504 -17.65 -7.96 -11.70
N ILE A 505 -17.76 -6.64 -11.80
CA ILE A 505 -19.02 -5.91 -11.66
C ILE A 505 -19.80 -6.04 -12.96
N ALA A 506 -20.74 -6.98 -13.03
CA ALA A 506 -21.58 -7.20 -14.21
C ALA A 506 -22.74 -6.19 -14.32
N ASN A 507 -23.13 -5.54 -13.21
CA ASN A 507 -24.22 -4.56 -13.16
C ASN A 507 -23.99 -3.57 -12.03
N PHE A 508 -23.66 -2.33 -12.37
CA PHE A 508 -23.40 -1.26 -11.39
C PHE A 508 -24.63 -0.90 -10.53
N VAL A 509 -25.85 -0.99 -11.06
CA VAL A 509 -27.06 -0.68 -10.26
C VAL A 509 -27.19 -1.70 -9.12
N THR A 510 -27.10 -2.99 -9.44
CA THR A 510 -27.16 -4.05 -8.42
C THR A 510 -25.95 -3.98 -7.47
N PHE A 511 -24.77 -3.64 -7.98
CA PHE A 511 -23.57 -3.48 -7.17
C PHE A 511 -23.77 -2.37 -6.13
N LEU A 512 -24.15 -1.16 -6.53
CA LEU A 512 -24.38 -0.02 -5.64
C LEU A 512 -25.55 -0.22 -4.65
N GLU A 513 -26.56 -1.03 -5.02
CA GLU A 513 -27.66 -1.37 -4.11
C GLU A 513 -27.27 -2.37 -3.01
N ASN A 514 -26.18 -3.15 -3.20
CA ASN A 514 -25.78 -4.23 -2.30
C ASN A 514 -24.39 -4.05 -1.69
N THR A 515 -23.68 -3.00 -2.07
CA THR A 515 -22.40 -2.64 -1.45
C THR A 515 -22.71 -1.67 -0.32
N GLY A 516 -22.27 -1.97 0.90
CA GLY A 516 -22.30 -1.01 2.00
C GLY A 516 -21.36 0.15 1.68
N ASP A 517 -21.78 1.36 2.02
CA ASP A 517 -20.97 2.57 1.90
C ASP A 517 -19.69 2.45 2.74
#